data_f13cd734e0b865a255464d56464e3ae9
#
_entry.id   f13cd734e0b865a255464d56464e3ae9
#
_cell.length_a   1.000
_cell.length_b   1.000
_cell.length_c   1.000
_cell.angle_alpha   90.00
_cell.angle_beta   90.00
_cell.angle_gamma   90.00
#
_symmetry.space_group_name_H-M   'P 1'
#
loop_
_entity.id
_entity.type
_entity.pdbx_description
1 polymer ?
#
loop_
_entity_poly.entity_id
_entity_poly.type
_entity_poly.pdbx_seq_one_letter_code
_entity_poly.pdbx_strand_id
1 'polypeptide(L)'
;MNTFENQQSTVPLRKLGRFSASLLMARESWRLLMKDKEVLLFPIMTAFTFVTLIAIFAVVVWLLVGPEFISKFFKFFSSSEAEMNAAVSEIPTYFYYGFIFILYLISYFISTFFSVGLTAVVYERIKGGDLTFGGGIKASSRIVGKIFIWSLISATVGVVLGAIAERSKWLGKIVVYFLGTAWNILTFFIAPTLLLDEVSVSKSIKNSGLIFKKTWGETLITGFSLGLFFGLLILGVFVTFGLLTIGAVVLGGGIVLPVLLGVLFVLTLMAIMVMSSTLSAIFRVVLYEYARNGIVASGFTPELIMGAIKQEKKKEASL
;
A
#
# COMPACT_ATOMS: atom_id res chain seq x y z
N MET A 1 -26.29 38.53 4.69
CA MET A 1 -27.53 37.75 4.76
C MET A 1 -27.35 36.55 3.86
N ASN A 2 -27.27 35.40 4.48
CA ASN A 2 -26.76 34.11 3.98
C ASN A 2 -27.63 33.52 2.90
N THR A 3 -27.00 32.98 1.85
CA THR A 3 -27.57 31.93 1.01
C THR A 3 -26.47 31.03 0.46
N PHE A 4 -25.85 30.21 1.34
CA PHE A 4 -25.22 28.99 0.95
C PHE A 4 -26.09 27.83 1.47
N GLU A 5 -27.28 27.72 0.91
CA GLU A 5 -28.21 26.67 1.21
C GLU A 5 -28.04 25.56 0.18
N ASN A 6 -27.48 24.43 0.66
CA ASN A 6 -27.91 23.08 0.36
C ASN A 6 -28.16 22.68 -1.11
N GLN A 7 -27.11 22.40 -1.86
CA GLN A 7 -27.22 21.39 -2.90
C GLN A 7 -26.78 20.02 -2.37
N GLN A 8 -27.53 19.48 -1.40
CA GLN A 8 -27.63 18.05 -1.21
C GLN A 8 -28.35 17.48 -2.44
N SER A 9 -27.59 16.93 -3.36
CA SER A 9 -28.15 16.08 -4.42
C SER A 9 -28.78 14.85 -3.74
N THR A 10 -30.08 14.94 -3.47
CA THR A 10 -30.91 13.81 -3.05
C THR A 10 -31.04 12.83 -4.22
N VAL A 11 -30.01 11.99 -4.40
CA VAL A 11 -30.16 10.78 -5.18
C VAL A 11 -31.04 9.86 -4.35
N PRO A 12 -32.23 9.41 -4.85
CA PRO A 12 -33.10 8.54 -4.09
C PRO A 12 -32.31 7.27 -3.77
N LEU A 13 -32.25 6.94 -2.47
CA LEU A 13 -31.55 5.79 -1.89
C LEU A 13 -32.22 4.48 -2.34
N ARG A 14 -32.09 4.13 -3.61
CA ARG A 14 -32.29 2.77 -4.09
C ARG A 14 -31.18 1.93 -3.47
N LYS A 15 -31.54 0.84 -2.78
CA LYS A 15 -30.64 -0.12 -2.11
C LYS A 15 -29.41 -0.39 -3.00
N LEU A 16 -28.36 0.37 -2.81
CA LEU A 16 -27.10 0.20 -3.54
C LEU A 16 -26.50 -1.12 -3.10
N GLY A 17 -26.27 -2.03 -4.04
CA GLY A 17 -25.52 -3.24 -3.76
C GLY A 17 -24.13 -2.88 -3.20
N ARG A 18 -23.55 -3.75 -2.37
CA ARG A 18 -22.23 -3.55 -1.75
C ARG A 18 -21.15 -3.12 -2.76
N PHE A 19 -21.20 -3.67 -3.96
CA PHE A 19 -20.27 -3.36 -5.05
C PHE A 19 -20.45 -1.92 -5.60
N SER A 20 -21.67 -1.46 -5.77
CA SER A 20 -21.96 -0.09 -6.24
C SER A 20 -21.59 0.97 -5.19
N ALA A 21 -21.73 0.68 -3.90
CA ALA A 21 -21.26 1.56 -2.83
C ALA A 21 -19.71 1.71 -2.86
N SER A 22 -18.98 0.61 -3.05
CA SER A 22 -17.52 0.64 -3.17
C SER A 22 -17.03 1.40 -4.39
N LEU A 23 -17.73 1.27 -5.52
CA LEU A 23 -17.40 2.01 -6.74
C LEU A 23 -17.64 3.52 -6.57
N LEU A 24 -18.69 3.90 -5.86
CA LEU A 24 -18.96 5.31 -5.51
C LEU A 24 -17.90 5.86 -4.54
N MET A 25 -17.48 5.09 -3.54
CA MET A 25 -16.37 5.47 -2.66
C MET A 25 -15.06 5.66 -3.45
N ALA A 26 -14.76 4.76 -4.38
CA ALA A 26 -13.60 4.89 -5.26
C ALA A 26 -13.70 6.16 -6.12
N ARG A 27 -14.88 6.48 -6.65
CA ARG A 27 -15.12 7.68 -7.43
C ARG A 27 -14.96 8.96 -6.61
N GLU A 28 -15.45 9.01 -5.38
CA GLU A 28 -15.30 10.19 -4.52
C GLU A 28 -13.84 10.34 -4.03
N SER A 29 -13.16 9.24 -3.73
CA SER A 29 -11.71 9.26 -3.46
C SER A 29 -10.92 9.77 -4.66
N TRP A 30 -11.33 9.39 -5.90
CA TRP A 30 -10.76 9.92 -7.13
C TRP A 30 -10.99 11.42 -7.29
N ARG A 31 -12.19 11.92 -6.96
CA ARG A 31 -12.48 13.36 -7.00
C ARG A 31 -11.61 14.15 -6.02
N LEU A 32 -11.39 13.62 -4.81
CA LEU A 32 -10.47 14.23 -3.85
C LEU A 32 -9.04 14.27 -4.39
N LEU A 33 -8.59 13.16 -4.99
CA LEU A 33 -7.28 13.07 -5.62
C LEU A 33 -7.10 14.08 -6.76
N MET A 34 -8.13 14.25 -7.61
CA MET A 34 -8.07 15.19 -8.75
C MET A 34 -8.07 16.66 -8.32
N LYS A 35 -8.59 16.96 -7.13
CA LYS A 35 -8.53 18.32 -6.55
C LYS A 35 -7.14 18.67 -6.03
N ASP A 36 -6.39 17.67 -5.57
CA ASP A 36 -5.06 17.85 -4.99
C ASP A 36 -4.07 16.79 -5.51
N LYS A 37 -3.39 17.15 -6.58
CA LYS A 37 -2.39 16.28 -7.22
C LYS A 37 -1.11 16.13 -6.38
N GLU A 38 -0.85 17.03 -5.42
CA GLU A 38 0.32 16.94 -4.54
C GLU A 38 0.32 15.66 -3.70
N VAL A 39 -0.86 15.10 -3.44
CA VAL A 39 -1.02 13.82 -2.73
C VAL A 39 -0.32 12.67 -3.45
N LEU A 40 -0.23 12.72 -4.79
CA LEU A 40 0.51 11.72 -5.60
C LEU A 40 2.02 11.76 -5.39
N LEU A 41 2.56 12.90 -4.92
CA LEU A 41 4.01 13.02 -4.70
C LEU A 41 4.51 12.03 -3.63
N PHE A 42 3.70 11.67 -2.63
CA PHE A 42 4.13 10.74 -1.58
C PHE A 42 4.45 9.34 -2.11
N PRO A 43 3.56 8.64 -2.84
CA PRO A 43 3.91 7.35 -3.44
C PRO A 43 5.03 7.46 -4.49
N ILE A 44 5.07 8.56 -5.27
CA ILE A 44 6.14 8.80 -6.23
C ILE A 44 7.49 8.92 -5.51
N MET A 45 7.56 9.74 -4.44
CA MET A 45 8.78 9.88 -3.65
C MET A 45 9.16 8.58 -2.92
N THR A 46 8.17 7.80 -2.49
CA THR A 46 8.41 6.45 -1.96
C THR A 46 9.10 5.57 -3.00
N ALA A 47 8.54 5.48 -4.20
CA ALA A 47 9.11 4.69 -5.30
C ALA A 47 10.49 5.22 -5.71
N PHE A 48 10.64 6.54 -5.85
CA PHE A 48 11.93 7.16 -6.17
C PHE A 48 13.00 6.85 -5.13
N THR A 49 12.68 6.93 -3.84
CA THR A 49 13.60 6.61 -2.75
C THR A 49 14.03 5.14 -2.80
N PHE A 50 13.11 4.20 -3.08
CA PHE A 50 13.45 2.78 -3.25
C PHE A 50 14.36 2.55 -4.46
N VAL A 51 14.04 3.15 -5.61
CA VAL A 51 14.87 3.04 -6.81
C VAL A 51 16.28 3.59 -6.55
N THR A 52 16.39 4.75 -5.88
CA THR A 52 17.66 5.35 -5.50
C THR A 52 18.48 4.45 -4.58
N LEU A 53 17.84 3.85 -3.57
CA LEU A 53 18.52 2.90 -2.68
C LEU A 53 19.00 1.65 -3.40
N ILE A 54 18.17 1.09 -4.29
CA ILE A 54 18.56 -0.06 -5.11
C ILE A 54 19.74 0.31 -6.02
N ALA A 55 19.72 1.51 -6.64
CA ALA A 55 20.80 1.98 -7.48
C ALA A 55 22.10 2.17 -6.68
N ILE A 56 22.04 2.80 -5.50
CA ILE A 56 23.20 2.96 -4.61
C ILE A 56 23.74 1.58 -4.21
N PHE A 57 22.87 0.65 -3.82
CA PHE A 57 23.27 -0.71 -3.47
C PHE A 57 23.95 -1.42 -4.63
N ALA A 58 23.37 -1.33 -5.84
CA ALA A 58 23.96 -1.92 -7.04
C ALA A 58 25.35 -1.34 -7.36
N VAL A 59 25.53 -0.02 -7.21
CA VAL A 59 26.84 0.65 -7.39
C VAL A 59 27.83 0.17 -6.33
N VAL A 60 27.44 0.09 -5.06
CA VAL A 60 28.32 -0.39 -3.97
C VAL A 60 28.75 -1.83 -4.25
N VAL A 61 27.81 -2.72 -4.62
CA VAL A 61 28.14 -4.11 -4.95
C VAL A 61 29.04 -4.18 -6.18
N TRP A 62 28.79 -3.37 -7.23
CA TRP A 62 29.65 -3.30 -8.41
C TRP A 62 31.08 -2.86 -8.07
N LEU A 63 31.24 -1.88 -7.17
CA LEU A 63 32.56 -1.42 -6.71
C LEU A 63 33.29 -2.51 -5.90
N LEU A 64 32.58 -3.32 -5.13
CA LEU A 64 33.15 -4.37 -4.28
C LEU A 64 33.45 -5.67 -5.08
N VAL A 65 32.61 -6.04 -6.04
CA VAL A 65 32.68 -7.30 -6.80
C VAL A 65 33.40 -7.10 -8.14
N GLY A 66 33.46 -5.86 -8.64
CA GLY A 66 34.07 -5.51 -9.92
C GLY A 66 33.12 -5.73 -11.11
N PRO A 67 33.66 -5.60 -12.37
CA PRO A 67 32.87 -5.62 -13.60
C PRO A 67 32.13 -6.94 -13.85
N GLU A 68 32.52 -8.02 -13.17
CA GLU A 68 31.80 -9.31 -13.25
C GLU A 68 30.44 -9.29 -12.52
N PHE A 69 30.13 -8.23 -11.78
CA PHE A 69 28.86 -8.12 -11.04
C PHE A 69 27.65 -8.37 -11.93
N ILE A 70 27.62 -7.77 -13.12
CA ILE A 70 26.48 -7.88 -14.04
C ILE A 70 26.31 -9.34 -14.48
N SER A 71 27.37 -10.02 -14.87
CA SER A 71 27.32 -11.41 -15.30
C SER A 71 26.92 -12.36 -14.15
N LYS A 72 27.46 -12.15 -12.94
CA LYS A 72 27.11 -12.90 -11.73
C LYS A 72 25.64 -12.64 -11.32
N PHE A 73 25.15 -11.41 -11.44
CA PHE A 73 23.76 -11.04 -11.18
C PHE A 73 22.80 -11.76 -12.13
N PHE A 74 23.04 -11.73 -13.44
CA PHE A 74 22.21 -12.45 -14.40
C PHE A 74 22.30 -13.97 -14.21
N LYS A 75 23.49 -14.50 -13.92
CA LYS A 75 23.68 -15.92 -13.61
C LYS A 75 22.87 -16.34 -12.39
N PHE A 76 22.85 -15.52 -11.32
CA PHE A 76 22.05 -15.77 -10.12
C PHE A 76 20.55 -15.87 -10.45
N PHE A 77 20.00 -14.99 -11.28
CA PHE A 77 18.60 -15.06 -11.69
C PHE A 77 18.26 -16.18 -12.66
N SER A 78 19.25 -16.67 -13.41
CA SER A 78 19.10 -17.83 -14.34
C SER A 78 19.43 -19.16 -13.69
N SER A 79 19.94 -19.16 -12.46
CA SER A 79 20.31 -20.37 -11.71
C SER A 79 19.06 -21.12 -11.24
N SER A 80 19.16 -22.44 -11.15
CA SER A 80 18.12 -23.28 -10.57
C SER A 80 17.94 -23.00 -9.07
N GLU A 81 16.76 -23.32 -8.51
CA GLU A 81 16.52 -23.20 -7.05
C GLU A 81 17.60 -23.92 -6.22
N ALA A 82 18.13 -25.06 -6.70
CA ALA A 82 19.16 -25.81 -6.02
C ALA A 82 20.49 -25.05 -5.95
N GLU A 83 20.92 -24.45 -7.05
CA GLU A 83 22.16 -23.64 -7.12
C GLU A 83 22.04 -22.37 -6.28
N MET A 84 20.87 -21.73 -6.29
CA MET A 84 20.59 -20.55 -5.49
C MET A 84 20.60 -20.87 -3.98
N ASN A 85 19.98 -21.98 -3.59
CA ASN A 85 20.00 -22.45 -2.20
C ASN A 85 21.42 -22.85 -1.75
N ALA A 86 22.22 -23.45 -2.63
CA ALA A 86 23.62 -23.77 -2.35
C ALA A 86 24.45 -22.50 -2.11
N ALA A 87 24.31 -21.48 -2.98
CA ALA A 87 25.01 -20.21 -2.84
C ALA A 87 24.61 -19.46 -1.55
N VAL A 88 23.33 -19.50 -1.18
CA VAL A 88 22.84 -18.88 0.08
C VAL A 88 23.33 -19.66 1.31
N SER A 89 23.47 -20.97 1.23
CA SER A 89 23.93 -21.80 2.35
C SER A 89 25.40 -21.53 2.76
N GLU A 90 26.21 -20.97 1.87
CA GLU A 90 27.58 -20.52 2.18
C GLU A 90 27.62 -19.25 3.02
N ILE A 91 26.52 -18.47 3.05
CA ILE A 91 26.44 -17.25 3.85
C ILE A 91 26.09 -17.62 5.28
N PRO A 92 26.88 -17.19 6.29
CA PRO A 92 26.52 -17.41 7.69
C PRO A 92 25.11 -16.92 7.99
N THR A 93 24.29 -17.77 8.60
CA THR A 93 22.86 -17.54 8.85
C THR A 93 22.57 -16.19 9.53
N TYR A 94 23.43 -15.75 10.43
CA TYR A 94 23.27 -14.47 11.12
C TYR A 94 23.50 -13.27 10.20
N PHE A 95 24.40 -13.36 9.21
CA PHE A 95 24.57 -12.32 8.20
C PHE A 95 23.34 -12.23 7.27
N TYR A 96 22.83 -13.37 6.85
CA TYR A 96 21.61 -13.44 6.00
C TYR A 96 20.42 -12.77 6.69
N TYR A 97 20.07 -13.20 7.91
CA TYR A 97 18.95 -12.59 8.64
C TYR A 97 19.20 -11.16 9.06
N GLY A 98 20.44 -10.79 9.40
CA GLY A 98 20.84 -9.41 9.70
C GLY A 98 20.64 -8.49 8.50
N PHE A 99 21.05 -8.94 7.31
CA PHE A 99 20.85 -8.21 6.06
C PHE A 99 19.36 -8.03 5.71
N ILE A 100 18.59 -9.12 5.76
CA ILE A 100 17.14 -9.08 5.54
C ILE A 100 16.44 -8.15 6.54
N PHE A 101 16.85 -8.18 7.80
CA PHE A 101 16.32 -7.29 8.82
C PHE A 101 16.56 -5.82 8.49
N ILE A 102 17.77 -5.45 8.07
CA ILE A 102 18.11 -4.07 7.68
C ILE A 102 17.29 -3.65 6.45
N LEU A 103 17.15 -4.51 5.45
CA LEU A 103 16.32 -4.23 4.28
C LEU A 103 14.86 -3.99 4.67
N TYR A 104 14.29 -4.84 5.53
CA TYR A 104 12.92 -4.63 6.03
C TYR A 104 12.80 -3.35 6.85
N LEU A 105 13.76 -3.07 7.73
CA LEU A 105 13.76 -1.86 8.56
C LEU A 105 13.74 -0.60 7.68
N ILE A 106 14.63 -0.51 6.69
CA ILE A 106 14.70 0.62 5.77
C ILE A 106 13.39 0.71 4.97
N SER A 107 12.90 -0.42 4.45
CA SER A 107 11.67 -0.47 3.64
C SER A 107 10.44 -0.02 4.44
N TYR A 108 10.26 -0.52 5.65
CA TYR A 108 9.16 -0.11 6.52
C TYR A 108 9.28 1.36 6.94
N PHE A 109 10.50 1.83 7.22
CA PHE A 109 10.73 3.22 7.58
C PHE A 109 10.32 4.17 6.45
N ILE A 110 10.82 3.96 5.23
CA ILE A 110 10.50 4.78 4.06
C ILE A 110 9.00 4.75 3.77
N SER A 111 8.42 3.55 3.68
CA SER A 111 7.00 3.37 3.38
C SER A 111 6.12 4.05 4.42
N THR A 112 6.45 3.91 5.72
CA THR A 112 5.66 4.52 6.79
C THR A 112 5.85 6.02 6.84
N PHE A 113 7.08 6.52 6.64
CA PHE A 113 7.36 7.95 6.64
C PHE A 113 6.51 8.70 5.61
N PHE A 114 6.51 8.25 4.36
CA PHE A 114 5.70 8.85 3.32
C PHE A 114 4.20 8.58 3.49
N SER A 115 3.81 7.43 4.01
CA SER A 115 2.39 7.11 4.30
C SER A 115 1.82 8.01 5.41
N VAL A 116 2.61 8.35 6.43
CA VAL A 116 2.23 9.29 7.49
C VAL A 116 2.09 10.71 6.91
N GLY A 117 3.03 11.14 6.06
CA GLY A 117 2.95 12.45 5.38
C GLY A 117 1.70 12.57 4.50
N LEU A 118 1.42 11.53 3.72
CA LEU A 118 0.20 11.43 2.93
C LEU A 118 -1.06 11.49 3.81
N THR A 119 -1.05 10.76 4.93
CA THR A 119 -2.14 10.78 5.92
C THR A 119 -2.38 12.19 6.45
N ALA A 120 -1.32 12.95 6.78
CA ALA A 120 -1.43 14.32 7.26
C ALA A 120 -2.12 15.24 6.24
N VAL A 121 -1.69 15.19 4.98
CA VAL A 121 -2.27 16.01 3.91
C VAL A 121 -3.73 15.65 3.68
N VAL A 122 -4.05 14.38 3.56
CA VAL A 122 -5.43 13.91 3.35
C VAL A 122 -6.33 14.28 4.55
N TYR A 123 -5.83 14.12 5.77
CA TYR A 123 -6.57 14.47 6.99
C TYR A 123 -6.94 15.95 7.05
N GLU A 124 -5.98 16.84 6.80
CA GLU A 124 -6.24 18.29 6.74
C GLU A 124 -7.21 18.64 5.61
N ARG A 125 -7.08 17.98 4.45
CA ARG A 125 -7.98 18.22 3.32
C ARG A 125 -9.44 17.83 3.63
N ILE A 126 -9.65 16.73 4.35
CA ILE A 126 -10.98 16.30 4.81
C ILE A 126 -11.59 17.34 5.75
N LYS A 127 -10.78 18.03 6.54
CA LYS A 127 -11.20 19.10 7.46
C LYS A 127 -11.35 20.49 6.79
N GLY A 128 -11.11 20.58 5.49
CA GLY A 128 -11.19 21.85 4.74
C GLY A 128 -9.92 22.69 4.78
N GLY A 129 -8.83 22.14 5.33
CA GLY A 129 -7.51 22.76 5.30
C GLY A 129 -6.78 22.54 3.97
N ASP A 130 -5.61 23.18 3.83
CA ASP A 130 -4.76 23.11 2.64
C ASP A 130 -3.30 22.86 3.05
N LEU A 131 -3.00 21.62 3.46
CA LEU A 131 -1.65 21.23 3.81
C LEU A 131 -0.91 20.79 2.54
N THR A 132 0.25 21.41 2.28
CA THR A 132 1.12 21.07 1.15
C THR A 132 1.90 19.78 1.38
N PHE A 133 2.55 19.24 0.31
CA PHE A 133 3.49 18.13 0.40
C PHE A 133 4.57 18.37 1.47
N GLY A 134 5.19 19.58 1.49
CA GLY A 134 6.20 19.93 2.50
C GLY A 134 5.64 19.92 3.93
N GLY A 135 4.38 20.33 4.11
CA GLY A 135 3.65 20.23 5.38
C GLY A 135 3.50 18.77 5.83
N GLY A 136 3.17 17.86 4.91
CA GLY A 136 3.11 16.42 5.17
C GLY A 136 4.45 15.83 5.57
N ILE A 137 5.54 16.18 4.88
CA ILE A 137 6.90 15.79 5.27
C ILE A 137 7.25 16.27 6.68
N LYS A 138 6.93 17.53 7.00
CA LYS A 138 7.14 18.09 8.34
C LYS A 138 6.33 17.34 9.40
N ALA A 139 5.11 16.93 9.11
CA ALA A 139 4.30 16.12 10.02
C ALA A 139 4.95 14.75 10.30
N SER A 140 5.43 14.04 9.27
CA SER A 140 6.17 12.79 9.42
C SER A 140 7.45 12.98 10.24
N SER A 141 8.21 14.04 9.97
CA SER A 141 9.47 14.34 10.67
C SER A 141 9.26 14.60 12.15
N ARG A 142 8.12 15.20 12.56
CA ARG A 142 7.79 15.42 13.97
C ARG A 142 7.63 14.13 14.78
N ILE A 143 7.23 13.06 14.14
CA ILE A 143 7.02 11.75 14.78
C ILE A 143 8.01 10.69 14.27
N VAL A 144 9.15 11.11 13.70
CA VAL A 144 10.15 10.21 13.10
C VAL A 144 10.61 9.11 14.07
N GLY A 145 10.73 9.41 15.35
CA GLY A 145 11.06 8.42 16.40
C GLY A 145 9.97 7.33 16.53
N LYS A 146 8.68 7.71 16.48
CA LYS A 146 7.59 6.71 16.49
C LYS A 146 7.62 5.87 15.21
N ILE A 147 7.89 6.49 14.04
CA ILE A 147 8.02 5.80 12.76
C ILE A 147 9.18 4.81 12.82
N PHE A 148 10.32 5.18 13.37
CA PHE A 148 11.47 4.29 13.52
C PHE A 148 11.17 3.10 14.43
N ILE A 149 10.57 3.32 15.61
CA ILE A 149 10.17 2.24 16.53
C ILE A 149 9.17 1.29 15.86
N TRP A 150 8.20 1.84 15.14
CA TRP A 150 7.24 1.06 14.37
C TRP A 150 7.94 0.20 13.30
N SER A 151 8.89 0.79 12.57
CA SER A 151 9.65 0.09 11.52
C SER A 151 10.49 -1.04 12.10
N LEU A 152 11.06 -0.82 13.28
CA LEU A 152 11.82 -1.85 14.01
C LEU A 152 10.95 -3.04 14.39
N ILE A 153 9.74 -2.78 14.93
CA ILE A 153 8.77 -3.83 15.27
C ILE A 153 8.36 -4.59 14.01
N SER A 154 8.02 -3.87 12.92
CA SER A 154 7.57 -4.49 11.67
C SER A 154 8.66 -5.32 10.99
N ALA A 155 9.91 -4.84 10.99
CA ALA A 155 11.06 -5.59 10.48
C ALA A 155 11.28 -6.87 11.28
N THR A 156 11.20 -6.79 12.61
CA THR A 156 11.31 -7.97 13.47
C THR A 156 10.24 -9.00 13.17
N VAL A 157 8.97 -8.56 13.06
CA VAL A 157 7.87 -9.47 12.70
C VAL A 157 8.09 -10.09 11.32
N GLY A 158 8.53 -9.30 10.33
CA GLY A 158 8.81 -9.78 8.98
C GLY A 158 9.88 -10.87 8.95
N VAL A 159 11.02 -10.64 9.64
CA VAL A 159 12.12 -11.63 9.72
C VAL A 159 11.68 -12.89 10.46
N VAL A 160 10.96 -12.75 11.58
CA VAL A 160 10.46 -13.91 12.34
C VAL A 160 9.51 -14.76 11.51
N LEU A 161 8.56 -14.12 10.81
CA LEU A 161 7.63 -14.84 9.93
C LEU A 161 8.36 -15.51 8.76
N GLY A 162 9.35 -14.83 8.16
CA GLY A 162 10.21 -15.40 7.12
C GLY A 162 10.97 -16.63 7.61
N ALA A 163 11.63 -16.54 8.75
CA ALA A 163 12.38 -17.65 9.34
C ALA A 163 11.50 -18.86 9.69
N ILE A 164 10.26 -18.62 10.12
CA ILE A 164 9.27 -19.70 10.35
C ILE A 164 8.87 -20.34 9.01
N ALA A 165 8.64 -19.54 7.97
CA ALA A 165 8.25 -20.02 6.64
C ALA A 165 9.33 -20.91 6.01
N GLU A 166 10.61 -20.52 6.13
CA GLU A 166 11.74 -21.25 5.57
C GLU A 166 11.96 -22.60 6.26
N ARG A 167 11.77 -22.65 7.59
CA ARG A 167 11.99 -23.88 8.37
C ARG A 167 10.81 -24.85 8.35
N SER A 168 9.67 -24.44 7.83
CA SER A 168 8.43 -25.18 7.92
C SER A 168 8.07 -25.81 6.58
N LYS A 169 7.59 -27.07 6.61
CA LYS A 169 6.93 -27.71 5.48
C LYS A 169 5.65 -26.91 5.13
N TRP A 170 4.87 -27.38 4.16
CA TRP A 170 3.70 -26.66 3.64
C TRP A 170 2.70 -26.16 4.72
N LEU A 171 2.52 -26.91 5.81
CA LEU A 171 1.67 -26.51 6.95
C LEU A 171 2.16 -25.22 7.62
N GLY A 172 3.46 -25.06 7.82
CA GLY A 172 4.02 -23.84 8.39
C GLY A 172 3.86 -22.62 7.47
N LYS A 173 3.94 -22.81 6.16
CA LYS A 173 3.65 -21.74 5.19
C LYS A 173 2.22 -21.25 5.31
N ILE A 174 1.24 -22.14 5.56
CA ILE A 174 -0.15 -21.77 5.83
C ILE A 174 -0.26 -20.95 7.12
N VAL A 175 0.37 -21.39 8.21
CA VAL A 175 0.36 -20.68 9.49
C VAL A 175 0.96 -19.28 9.33
N VAL A 176 2.09 -19.16 8.64
CA VAL A 176 2.74 -17.87 8.36
C VAL A 176 1.84 -16.96 7.51
N TYR A 177 1.13 -17.51 6.53
CA TYR A 177 0.16 -16.75 5.74
C TYR A 177 -0.96 -16.16 6.63
N PHE A 178 -1.53 -16.96 7.53
CA PHE A 178 -2.56 -16.48 8.46
C PHE A 178 -2.02 -15.45 9.45
N LEU A 179 -0.82 -15.67 10.01
CA LEU A 179 -0.18 -14.72 10.93
C LEU A 179 0.16 -13.41 10.23
N GLY A 180 0.69 -13.46 9.00
CA GLY A 180 0.96 -12.29 8.18
C GLY A 180 -0.32 -11.52 7.82
N THR A 181 -1.40 -12.24 7.50
CA THR A 181 -2.70 -11.63 7.24
C THR A 181 -3.26 -10.96 8.50
N ALA A 182 -3.18 -11.62 9.66
CA ALA A 182 -3.60 -11.05 10.94
C ALA A 182 -2.77 -9.81 11.29
N TRP A 183 -1.46 -9.83 11.03
CA TRP A 183 -0.59 -8.66 11.19
C TRP A 183 -1.01 -7.49 10.30
N ASN A 184 -1.27 -7.74 9.02
CA ASN A 184 -1.73 -6.73 8.07
C ASN A 184 -3.07 -6.11 8.49
N ILE A 185 -4.00 -6.93 9.00
CA ILE A 185 -5.28 -6.48 9.56
C ILE A 185 -5.06 -5.60 10.78
N LEU A 186 -4.25 -6.06 11.73
CA LEU A 186 -3.96 -5.35 12.97
C LEU A 186 -3.33 -3.97 12.71
N THR A 187 -2.55 -3.86 11.64
CA THR A 187 -1.73 -2.68 11.32
C THR A 187 -2.29 -1.84 10.17
N PHE A 188 -3.49 -2.16 9.69
CA PHE A 188 -4.10 -1.50 8.54
C PHE A 188 -4.22 0.02 8.70
N PHE A 189 -4.57 0.51 9.89
CA PHE A 189 -4.70 1.92 10.21
C PHE A 189 -3.47 2.50 10.92
N ILE A 190 -2.30 1.89 10.79
CA ILE A 190 -1.11 2.31 11.56
C ILE A 190 -0.67 3.75 11.28
N ALA A 191 -0.71 4.20 10.02
CA ALA A 191 -0.30 5.56 9.67
C ALA A 191 -1.18 6.63 10.34
N PRO A 192 -2.52 6.59 10.25
CA PRO A 192 -3.37 7.54 10.98
C PRO A 192 -3.25 7.40 12.50
N THR A 193 -3.14 6.19 13.07
CA THR A 193 -3.03 6.04 14.54
C THR A 193 -1.68 6.51 15.09
N LEU A 194 -0.58 6.37 14.36
CA LEU A 194 0.72 6.92 14.75
C LEU A 194 0.70 8.45 14.77
N LEU A 195 0.06 9.06 13.76
CA LEU A 195 0.04 10.50 13.58
C LEU A 195 -0.97 11.20 14.50
N LEU A 196 -2.20 10.69 14.55
CA LEU A 196 -3.36 11.42 15.06
C LEU A 196 -3.76 11.02 16.50
N ASP A 197 -3.37 9.84 16.97
CA ASP A 197 -3.77 9.38 18.31
C ASP A 197 -2.90 9.94 19.46
N GLU A 198 -1.73 10.53 19.16
CA GLU A 198 -0.78 11.08 20.13
C GLU A 198 -0.35 10.11 21.25
N VAL A 199 -0.41 8.80 20.98
CA VAL A 199 -0.10 7.73 21.93
C VAL A 199 1.22 7.02 21.59
N SER A 200 1.64 6.06 22.43
CA SER A 200 2.80 5.20 22.16
C SER A 200 2.54 4.28 20.95
N VAL A 201 3.62 3.81 20.30
CA VAL A 201 3.54 2.92 19.12
C VAL A 201 2.75 1.65 19.43
N SER A 202 2.97 1.03 20.60
CA SER A 202 2.21 -0.16 21.02
C SER A 202 0.70 0.11 21.13
N LYS A 203 0.33 1.28 21.66
CA LYS A 203 -1.07 1.68 21.74
C LYS A 203 -1.65 2.04 20.37
N SER A 204 -0.85 2.61 19.46
CA SER A 204 -1.23 2.85 18.07
C SER A 204 -1.56 1.54 17.34
N ILE A 205 -0.76 0.48 17.54
CA ILE A 205 -1.04 -0.85 16.98
C ILE A 205 -2.37 -1.39 17.50
N LYS A 206 -2.61 -1.32 18.83
CA LYS A 206 -3.87 -1.74 19.43
C LYS A 206 -5.06 -0.95 18.89
N ASN A 207 -4.93 0.36 18.81
CA ASN A 207 -5.97 1.25 18.28
C ASN A 207 -6.28 0.92 16.80
N SER A 208 -5.25 0.68 15.99
CA SER A 208 -5.41 0.26 14.58
C SER A 208 -6.28 -1.01 14.47
N GLY A 209 -6.01 -2.02 15.29
CA GLY A 209 -6.81 -3.24 15.32
C GLY A 209 -8.25 -3.01 15.78
N LEU A 210 -8.46 -2.14 16.79
CA LEU A 210 -9.81 -1.80 17.27
C LEU A 210 -10.63 -1.05 16.22
N ILE A 211 -10.00 -0.10 15.50
CA ILE A 211 -10.64 0.63 14.40
C ILE A 211 -10.98 -0.34 13.27
N PHE A 212 -10.04 -1.24 12.91
CA PHE A 212 -10.30 -2.26 11.89
C PHE A 212 -11.51 -3.13 12.28
N LYS A 213 -11.57 -3.62 13.54
CA LYS A 213 -12.72 -4.40 14.02
C LYS A 213 -14.04 -3.63 13.92
N LYS A 214 -14.02 -2.32 14.17
CA LYS A 214 -15.22 -1.46 14.09
C LYS A 214 -15.66 -1.22 12.65
N THR A 215 -14.72 -1.18 11.71
CA THR A 215 -14.94 -0.88 10.28
C THR A 215 -14.66 -2.07 9.36
N TRP A 216 -14.60 -3.29 9.91
CA TRP A 216 -14.10 -4.45 9.17
C TRP A 216 -14.90 -4.74 7.89
N GLY A 217 -16.24 -4.59 7.96
CA GLY A 217 -17.11 -4.82 6.82
C GLY A 217 -16.82 -3.88 5.66
N GLU A 218 -16.73 -2.57 5.94
CA GLU A 218 -16.43 -1.53 4.97
C GLU A 218 -14.99 -1.66 4.44
N THR A 219 -14.05 -1.92 5.33
CA THR A 219 -12.63 -2.08 4.99
C THR A 219 -12.41 -3.25 4.05
N LEU A 220 -13.02 -4.41 4.33
CA LEU A 220 -12.89 -5.58 3.48
C LEU A 220 -13.57 -5.38 2.12
N ILE A 221 -14.80 -4.85 2.09
CA ILE A 221 -15.55 -4.69 0.85
C ILE A 221 -14.85 -3.68 -0.07
N THR A 222 -14.46 -2.52 0.47
CA THR A 222 -13.81 -1.49 -0.35
C THR A 222 -12.39 -1.89 -0.72
N GLY A 223 -11.64 -2.48 0.21
CA GLY A 223 -10.30 -3.01 -0.06
C GLY A 223 -10.32 -4.09 -1.14
N PHE A 224 -11.28 -5.02 -1.08
CA PHE A 224 -11.46 -6.05 -2.11
C PHE A 224 -11.86 -5.43 -3.46
N SER A 225 -12.78 -4.47 -3.48
CA SER A 225 -13.24 -3.83 -4.72
C SER A 225 -12.13 -3.00 -5.39
N LEU A 226 -11.36 -2.23 -4.61
CA LEU A 226 -10.20 -1.51 -5.12
C LEU A 226 -9.11 -2.48 -5.60
N GLY A 227 -8.82 -3.51 -4.81
CA GLY A 227 -7.85 -4.54 -5.17
C GLY A 227 -8.24 -5.29 -6.44
N LEU A 228 -9.51 -5.66 -6.60
CA LEU A 228 -10.02 -6.31 -7.81
C LEU A 228 -9.94 -5.37 -9.02
N PHE A 229 -10.35 -4.11 -8.88
CA PHE A 229 -10.30 -3.13 -9.96
C PHE A 229 -8.86 -2.92 -10.46
N PHE A 230 -7.94 -2.58 -9.55
CA PHE A 230 -6.54 -2.39 -9.92
C PHE A 230 -5.87 -3.69 -10.35
N GLY A 231 -6.22 -4.83 -9.76
CA GLY A 231 -5.74 -6.15 -10.16
C GLY A 231 -6.12 -6.52 -11.60
N LEU A 232 -7.39 -6.29 -12.00
CA LEU A 232 -7.84 -6.49 -13.37
C LEU A 232 -7.17 -5.51 -14.34
N LEU A 233 -6.94 -4.27 -13.92
CA LEU A 233 -6.24 -3.28 -14.72
C LEU A 233 -4.77 -3.66 -14.95
N ILE A 234 -4.07 -4.12 -13.91
CA ILE A 234 -2.72 -4.66 -14.01
C ILE A 234 -2.68 -5.88 -14.93
N LEU A 235 -3.62 -6.83 -14.77
CA LEU A 235 -3.73 -8.00 -15.64
C LEU A 235 -3.92 -7.58 -17.11
N GLY A 236 -4.79 -6.61 -17.37
CA GLY A 236 -4.99 -6.05 -18.72
C GLY A 236 -3.70 -5.46 -19.31
N VAL A 237 -2.91 -4.75 -18.49
CA VAL A 237 -1.60 -4.21 -18.89
C VAL A 237 -0.63 -5.34 -19.22
N PHE A 238 -0.54 -6.38 -18.37
CA PHE A 238 0.31 -7.55 -18.65
C PHE A 238 -0.05 -8.24 -19.97
N VAL A 239 -1.35 -8.48 -20.21
CA VAL A 239 -1.82 -9.11 -21.45
C VAL A 239 -1.51 -8.21 -22.65
N THR A 240 -1.83 -6.92 -22.58
CA THR A 240 -1.63 -5.99 -23.68
C THR A 240 -0.16 -5.86 -24.06
N PHE A 241 0.70 -5.54 -23.09
CA PHE A 241 2.13 -5.39 -23.36
C PHE A 241 2.80 -6.72 -23.71
N GLY A 242 2.35 -7.83 -23.14
CA GLY A 242 2.82 -9.17 -23.52
C GLY A 242 2.53 -9.48 -24.99
N LEU A 243 1.29 -9.27 -25.45
CA LEU A 243 0.91 -9.48 -26.84
C LEU A 243 1.65 -8.54 -27.80
N LEU A 244 1.79 -7.26 -27.43
CA LEU A 244 2.54 -6.28 -28.22
C LEU A 244 4.01 -6.67 -28.36
N THR A 245 4.64 -7.14 -27.27
CA THR A 245 6.05 -7.56 -27.28
C THR A 245 6.25 -8.82 -28.13
N ILE A 246 5.36 -9.82 -28.00
CA ILE A 246 5.38 -11.03 -28.86
C ILE A 246 5.20 -10.62 -30.32
N GLY A 247 4.22 -9.76 -30.64
CA GLY A 247 4.00 -9.25 -31.99
C GLY A 247 5.23 -8.53 -32.56
N ALA A 248 5.88 -7.67 -31.76
CA ALA A 248 7.08 -6.96 -32.16
C ALA A 248 8.24 -7.90 -32.50
N VAL A 249 8.43 -8.97 -31.74
CA VAL A 249 9.46 -9.99 -31.99
C VAL A 249 9.15 -10.81 -33.24
N VAL A 250 7.90 -11.28 -33.40
CA VAL A 250 7.47 -12.10 -34.54
C VAL A 250 7.53 -11.35 -35.86
N LEU A 251 7.18 -10.04 -35.86
CA LEU A 251 7.22 -9.17 -37.01
C LEU A 251 8.65 -8.65 -37.36
N GLY A 252 9.65 -9.11 -36.66
CA GLY A 252 11.03 -8.71 -36.95
C GLY A 252 11.40 -7.29 -36.50
N GLY A 253 10.71 -6.74 -35.49
CA GLY A 253 10.90 -5.38 -35.00
C GLY A 253 12.25 -5.09 -34.31
N GLY A 254 13.22 -5.99 -34.42
CA GLY A 254 14.53 -5.87 -33.78
C GLY A 254 14.43 -5.77 -32.25
N ILE A 255 15.54 -5.42 -31.59
CA ILE A 255 15.59 -5.32 -30.11
C ILE A 255 14.99 -4.01 -29.58
N VAL A 256 15.00 -2.95 -30.38
CA VAL A 256 14.62 -1.60 -29.93
C VAL A 256 13.15 -1.53 -29.55
N LEU A 257 12.26 -2.10 -30.38
CA LEU A 257 10.81 -2.05 -30.13
C LEU A 257 10.40 -2.82 -28.85
N PRO A 258 10.84 -4.06 -28.61
CA PRO A 258 10.59 -4.74 -27.33
C PRO A 258 11.12 -3.98 -26.10
N VAL A 259 12.30 -3.35 -26.20
CA VAL A 259 12.84 -2.55 -25.10
C VAL A 259 11.98 -1.32 -24.80
N LEU A 260 11.54 -0.58 -25.84
CA LEU A 260 10.62 0.55 -25.67
C LEU A 260 9.29 0.12 -25.04
N LEU A 261 8.72 -0.99 -25.50
CA LEU A 261 7.50 -1.57 -24.92
C LEU A 261 7.70 -1.97 -23.44
N GLY A 262 8.88 -2.53 -23.10
CA GLY A 262 9.26 -2.84 -21.73
C GLY A 262 9.33 -1.60 -20.83
N VAL A 263 9.93 -0.51 -21.31
CA VAL A 263 9.98 0.77 -20.58
C VAL A 263 8.55 1.32 -20.37
N LEU A 264 7.74 1.37 -21.42
CA LEU A 264 6.33 1.82 -21.32
C LEU A 264 5.50 0.95 -20.38
N PHE A 265 5.70 -0.36 -20.40
CA PHE A 265 5.09 -1.30 -19.48
C PHE A 265 5.40 -0.95 -18.02
N VAL A 266 6.69 -0.77 -17.70
CA VAL A 266 7.13 -0.41 -16.34
C VAL A 266 6.54 0.92 -15.91
N LEU A 267 6.58 1.96 -16.76
CA LEU A 267 6.00 3.27 -16.46
C LEU A 267 4.49 3.20 -16.22
N THR A 268 3.78 2.39 -17.03
CA THR A 268 2.33 2.18 -16.86
C THR A 268 2.02 1.48 -15.54
N LEU A 269 2.78 0.43 -15.18
CA LEU A 269 2.63 -0.25 -13.88
C LEU A 269 2.91 0.70 -12.71
N MET A 270 3.96 1.51 -12.79
CA MET A 270 4.28 2.49 -11.76
C MET A 270 3.13 3.50 -11.57
N ALA A 271 2.57 4.03 -12.66
CA ALA A 271 1.44 4.94 -12.59
C ALA A 271 0.21 4.30 -11.91
N ILE A 272 -0.12 3.06 -12.27
CA ILE A 272 -1.23 2.32 -11.65
C ILE A 272 -0.97 2.08 -10.15
N MET A 273 0.25 1.69 -9.77
CA MET A 273 0.62 1.47 -8.36
C MET A 273 0.54 2.75 -7.53
N VAL A 274 1.03 3.88 -8.07
CA VAL A 274 0.93 5.20 -7.43
C VAL A 274 -0.52 5.57 -7.19
N MET A 275 -1.38 5.41 -8.20
CA MET A 275 -2.81 5.72 -8.08
C MET A 275 -3.50 4.80 -7.08
N SER A 276 -3.25 3.49 -7.14
CA SER A 276 -3.82 2.50 -6.23
C SER A 276 -3.43 2.77 -4.77
N SER A 277 -2.15 3.06 -4.52
CA SER A 277 -1.65 3.35 -3.17
C SER A 277 -2.24 4.65 -2.60
N THR A 278 -2.35 5.69 -3.42
CA THR A 278 -2.95 6.97 -3.01
C THR A 278 -4.43 6.83 -2.67
N LEU A 279 -5.21 6.19 -3.54
CA LEU A 279 -6.64 5.96 -3.29
C LEU A 279 -6.87 5.11 -2.04
N SER A 280 -6.06 4.08 -1.83
CA SER A 280 -6.11 3.24 -0.62
C SER A 280 -5.75 4.03 0.64
N ALA A 281 -4.82 4.98 0.56
CA ALA A 281 -4.46 5.85 1.69
C ALA A 281 -5.58 6.85 2.01
N ILE A 282 -6.16 7.51 1.01
CA ILE A 282 -7.32 8.42 1.18
C ILE A 282 -8.45 7.64 1.88
N PHE A 283 -8.77 6.45 1.38
CA PHE A 283 -9.82 5.63 1.94
C PHE A 283 -9.56 5.26 3.42
N ARG A 284 -8.32 4.89 3.76
CA ARG A 284 -7.94 4.61 5.16
C ARG A 284 -8.16 5.80 6.09
N VAL A 285 -7.82 7.02 5.65
CA VAL A 285 -8.01 8.22 6.45
C VAL A 285 -9.50 8.55 6.63
N VAL A 286 -10.29 8.44 5.56
CA VAL A 286 -11.76 8.63 5.61
C VAL A 286 -12.42 7.66 6.59
N LEU A 287 -12.06 6.37 6.51
CA LEU A 287 -12.58 5.36 7.44
C LEU A 287 -12.11 5.59 8.89
N TYR A 288 -10.86 6.00 9.07
CA TYR A 288 -10.34 6.33 10.39
C TYR A 288 -11.15 7.46 11.03
N GLU A 289 -11.38 8.57 10.32
CA GLU A 289 -12.17 9.70 10.81
C GLU A 289 -13.62 9.31 11.13
N TYR A 290 -14.24 8.54 10.26
CA TYR A 290 -15.58 8.01 10.51
C TYR A 290 -15.63 7.12 11.76
N ALA A 291 -14.69 6.19 11.89
CA ALA A 291 -14.66 5.26 13.01
C ALA A 291 -14.36 5.94 14.35
N ARG A 292 -13.50 6.98 14.33
CA ARG A 292 -13.02 7.68 15.53
C ARG A 292 -13.98 8.76 15.99
N ASN A 293 -14.38 9.63 15.06
CA ASN A 293 -15.06 10.89 15.34
C ASN A 293 -16.50 10.93 14.80
N GLY A 294 -16.95 9.89 14.05
CA GLY A 294 -18.25 9.90 13.38
C GLY A 294 -18.33 10.90 12.23
N ILE A 295 -17.20 11.52 11.84
CA ILE A 295 -17.16 12.54 10.80
C ILE A 295 -17.17 11.87 9.43
N VAL A 296 -18.11 12.28 8.59
CA VAL A 296 -18.18 11.88 7.19
C VAL A 296 -17.51 12.96 6.35
N ALA A 297 -16.44 12.57 5.64
CA ALA A 297 -15.73 13.50 4.76
C ALA A 297 -16.65 14.07 3.68
N SER A 298 -16.47 15.35 3.33
CA SER A 298 -17.25 15.99 2.27
C SER A 298 -17.12 15.23 0.96
N GLY A 299 -18.26 14.90 0.32
CA GLY A 299 -18.34 14.03 -0.86
C GLY A 299 -18.64 12.56 -0.55
N PHE A 300 -18.52 12.14 0.71
CA PHE A 300 -18.99 10.83 1.17
C PHE A 300 -20.33 11.00 1.90
N THR A 301 -21.26 10.09 1.69
CA THR A 301 -22.52 10.10 2.47
C THR A 301 -22.45 9.06 3.58
N PRO A 302 -23.11 9.28 4.75
CA PRO A 302 -23.17 8.29 5.82
C PRO A 302 -23.69 6.94 5.32
N GLU A 303 -24.62 6.98 4.35
CA GLU A 303 -25.23 5.79 3.75
C GLU A 303 -24.22 5.04 2.87
N LEU A 304 -23.28 5.72 2.20
CA LEU A 304 -22.19 5.09 1.47
C LEU A 304 -21.25 4.35 2.41
N ILE A 305 -20.96 4.95 3.56
CA ILE A 305 -20.10 4.35 4.59
C ILE A 305 -20.87 3.27 5.37
N MET A 306 -22.15 3.50 5.70
CA MET A 306 -23.01 2.58 6.46
C MET A 306 -23.75 1.54 5.61
N GLY A 307 -23.72 1.65 4.29
CA GLY A 307 -24.45 0.74 3.38
C GLY A 307 -24.09 -0.74 3.56
N ALA A 308 -22.96 -1.01 4.18
CA ALA A 308 -22.50 -2.35 4.54
C ALA A 308 -23.00 -2.83 5.91
N ILE A 309 -23.32 -1.94 6.87
CA ILE A 309 -23.64 -2.29 8.28
C ILE A 309 -25.11 -2.68 8.49
N LYS A 310 -26.05 -2.09 7.76
CA LYS A 310 -27.48 -2.15 8.09
C LYS A 310 -28.20 -3.47 7.77
N GLN A 311 -27.57 -4.43 7.10
CA GLN A 311 -28.18 -5.72 6.80
C GLN A 311 -27.98 -6.80 7.87
N GLU A 312 -26.99 -6.67 8.75
CA GLU A 312 -26.79 -7.65 9.82
C GLU A 312 -27.83 -7.52 10.94
N LYS A 313 -28.16 -6.30 11.35
CA LYS A 313 -29.20 -6.08 12.39
C LYS A 313 -30.62 -6.48 11.97
N LYS A 314 -30.91 -6.60 10.67
CA LYS A 314 -32.23 -7.03 10.20
C LYS A 314 -32.38 -8.55 10.16
N LYS A 315 -31.26 -9.30 10.18
CA LYS A 315 -31.28 -10.77 10.22
C LYS A 315 -31.41 -11.31 11.65
N GLU A 316 -30.90 -10.57 12.64
CA GLU A 316 -31.07 -10.95 14.06
C GLU A 316 -32.44 -10.57 14.64
N ALA A 317 -33.15 -9.62 14.04
CA ALA A 317 -34.52 -9.24 14.47
C ALA A 317 -35.61 -10.05 13.78
N SER A 318 -35.30 -11.03 12.93
CA SER A 318 -36.24 -11.89 12.21
C SER A 318 -36.04 -13.39 12.50
N LEU A 319 -35.27 -13.71 13.55
CA LEU A 319 -35.20 -15.03 14.20
C LEU A 319 -35.73 -14.92 15.64
#